data_c2c5174a007da6270cd9ff3dd48a01b0
#
_entry.id   c2c5174a007da6270cd9ff3dd48a01b0
#
_cell.length_a   1.000
_cell.length_b   1.000
_cell.length_c   1.000
_cell.angle_alpha   90.00
_cell.angle_beta   90.00
_cell.angle_gamma   90.00
#
_symmetry.space_group_name_H-M   'P 1'
#
loop_
_entity.id
_entity.type
_entity.pdbx_description
1 polymer ?
#
loop_
_entity_poly.entity_id
_entity_poly.type
_entity_poly.pdbx_seq_one_letter_code
_entity_poly.pdbx_strand_id
1 'polypeptide(L)'
;VDALKYFLLREFSFGSDGSFTKEKFMARLNSDLANDLGNLVSRTVSMIIKYNDGVIEKTDAKTEFDDGLIELATSIRAKVEKAMETYQFSDALEAIWTLVRRGNKYVDETTPWILAKDESKKDELNNVLYNLAESLRIVSILISPFLTNTAKEIRRQLGIEGEIKLEDASEFGLLASGAKVTKGDVIFPRLDIQEEIKKLDAENKALADKREKDLEEWIAKAGGKKPEAKKVEEAKEDEAAPITIDDFGKVKIKVALVESVEDHPNADRLYVLNLKIGDERRVIVSNIKSHYTKEELSLIHISEPTR
;
A
#
# COMPACT_ATOMS: atom_id res chain seq x y z
N VAL A 1 4.50 7.80 3.15
CA VAL A 1 3.89 7.66 1.82
C VAL A 1 4.12 6.26 1.27
N ASP A 2 5.34 5.71 1.29
CA ASP A 2 5.68 4.40 0.71
C ASP A 2 4.86 3.24 1.32
N ALA A 3 4.66 3.23 2.64
CA ALA A 3 3.86 2.20 3.31
C ALA A 3 2.40 2.17 2.82
N LEU A 4 1.79 3.34 2.58
CA LEU A 4 0.43 3.43 2.05
C LEU A 4 0.37 2.96 0.59
N LYS A 5 1.35 3.35 -0.24
CA LYS A 5 1.45 2.84 -1.62
C LYS A 5 1.57 1.32 -1.65
N TYR A 6 2.46 0.78 -0.80
CA TYR A 6 2.63 -0.66 -0.68
C TYR A 6 1.32 -1.36 -0.34
N PHE A 7 0.63 -0.89 0.69
CA PHE A 7 -0.64 -1.48 1.11
C PHE A 7 -1.67 -1.49 -0.02
N LEU A 8 -1.88 -0.34 -0.67
CA LEU A 8 -2.87 -0.21 -1.74
C LEU A 8 -2.56 -1.12 -2.94
N LEU A 9 -1.28 -1.22 -3.34
CA LEU A 9 -0.86 -2.02 -4.48
C LEU A 9 -0.73 -3.51 -4.15
N ARG A 10 -0.56 -3.85 -2.88
CA ARG A 10 -0.38 -5.24 -2.41
C ARG A 10 -1.68 -5.91 -2.01
N GLU A 11 -2.58 -5.16 -1.36
CA GLU A 11 -3.82 -5.71 -0.78
C GLU A 11 -4.94 -5.85 -1.81
N PHE A 12 -4.95 -4.98 -2.83
CA PHE A 12 -6.03 -4.93 -3.80
C PHE A 12 -5.55 -5.33 -5.19
N SER A 13 -6.29 -6.22 -5.84
CA SER A 13 -6.07 -6.49 -7.27
C SER A 13 -6.54 -5.28 -8.08
N PHE A 14 -5.77 -4.91 -9.11
CA PHE A 14 -6.12 -3.78 -9.98
C PHE A 14 -7.48 -4.00 -10.64
N GLY A 15 -8.36 -3.00 -10.55
CA GLY A 15 -9.73 -3.09 -11.09
C GLY A 15 -10.75 -3.76 -10.17
N SER A 16 -10.38 -4.14 -8.95
CA SER A 16 -11.29 -4.71 -7.95
C SER A 16 -11.48 -3.76 -6.78
N ASP A 17 -12.69 -3.76 -6.22
CA ASP A 17 -12.97 -3.05 -4.98
C ASP A 17 -12.35 -3.75 -3.79
N GLY A 18 -11.99 -2.97 -2.77
CA GLY A 18 -11.44 -3.50 -1.53
C GLY A 18 -11.79 -2.64 -0.33
N SER A 19 -11.75 -3.24 0.86
CA SER A 19 -12.00 -2.53 2.11
C SER A 19 -10.70 -2.12 2.78
N PHE A 20 -10.51 -0.82 3.01
CA PHE A 20 -9.42 -0.30 3.82
C PHE A 20 -9.86 -0.25 5.28
N THR A 21 -9.07 -0.89 6.16
CA THR A 21 -9.18 -0.67 7.61
C THR A 21 -7.82 -0.34 8.19
N LYS A 22 -7.80 0.42 9.29
CA LYS A 22 -6.56 0.80 9.99
C LYS A 22 -5.80 -0.43 10.45
N GLU A 23 -6.51 -1.42 10.95
CA GLU A 23 -5.96 -2.68 11.46
C GLU A 23 -5.26 -3.48 10.35
N LYS A 24 -5.92 -3.64 9.21
CA LYS A 24 -5.33 -4.32 8.05
C LYS A 24 -4.07 -3.60 7.56
N PHE A 25 -4.13 -2.27 7.46
CA PHE A 25 -2.99 -1.47 7.05
C PHE A 25 -1.80 -1.66 7.99
N MET A 26 -2.01 -1.53 9.31
CA MET A 26 -0.94 -1.67 10.31
C MET A 26 -0.42 -3.11 10.40
N ALA A 27 -1.30 -4.10 10.29
CA ALA A 27 -0.89 -5.50 10.26
C ALA A 27 0.02 -5.80 9.06
N ARG A 28 -0.35 -5.33 7.87
CA ARG A 28 0.45 -5.48 6.65
C ARG A 28 1.78 -4.73 6.74
N LEU A 29 1.78 -3.52 7.32
CA LEU A 29 2.99 -2.76 7.57
C LEU A 29 3.95 -3.51 8.51
N ASN A 30 3.42 -4.08 9.59
CA ASN A 30 4.23 -4.85 10.54
C ASN A 30 4.76 -6.16 9.91
N SER A 31 3.91 -6.92 9.20
CA SER A 31 4.32 -8.21 8.63
C SER A 31 5.34 -8.05 7.51
N ASP A 32 4.98 -7.30 6.49
CA ASP A 32 5.74 -7.27 5.25
C ASP A 32 6.86 -6.22 5.29
N LEU A 33 6.55 -5.01 5.77
CA LEU A 33 7.52 -3.92 5.72
C LEU A 33 8.47 -3.92 6.91
N ALA A 34 7.98 -4.08 8.13
CA ALA A 34 8.84 -4.07 9.31
C ALA A 34 9.54 -5.42 9.52
N ASN A 35 8.78 -6.54 9.57
CA ASN A 35 9.35 -7.84 9.91
C ASN A 35 10.09 -8.49 8.74
N ASP A 36 9.62 -8.33 7.48
CA ASP A 36 10.31 -8.93 6.33
C ASP A 36 11.41 -8.00 5.80
N LEU A 37 11.06 -6.89 5.14
CA LEU A 37 12.02 -6.03 4.46
C LEU A 37 12.91 -5.25 5.45
N GLY A 38 12.30 -4.59 6.42
CA GLY A 38 13.01 -3.78 7.41
C GLY A 38 13.97 -4.61 8.25
N ASN A 39 13.55 -5.81 8.66
CA ASN A 39 14.41 -6.75 9.39
C ASN A 39 15.59 -7.23 8.53
N LEU A 40 15.36 -7.60 7.27
CA LEU A 40 16.44 -8.05 6.37
C LEU A 40 17.49 -6.94 6.18
N VAL A 41 17.06 -5.70 5.90
CA VAL A 41 17.99 -4.56 5.75
C VAL A 41 18.76 -4.30 7.04
N SER A 42 18.06 -4.19 8.17
CA SER A 42 18.67 -3.87 9.47
C SER A 42 19.66 -4.96 9.91
N ARG A 43 19.29 -6.24 9.76
CA ARG A 43 20.20 -7.38 10.09
C ARG A 43 21.44 -7.38 9.19
N THR A 44 21.26 -7.25 7.88
CA THR A 44 22.38 -7.25 6.92
C THR A 44 23.36 -6.12 7.20
N VAL A 45 22.85 -4.88 7.28
CA VAL A 45 23.68 -3.70 7.57
C VAL A 45 24.40 -3.83 8.92
N SER A 46 23.68 -4.25 9.96
CA SER A 46 24.29 -4.42 11.31
C SER A 46 25.35 -5.50 11.34
N MET A 47 25.16 -6.61 10.63
CA MET A 47 26.15 -7.70 10.57
C MET A 47 27.39 -7.27 9.79
N ILE A 48 27.26 -6.57 8.67
CA ILE A 48 28.41 -6.03 7.91
C ILE A 48 29.21 -5.04 8.77
N ILE A 49 28.53 -4.14 9.46
CA ILE A 49 29.20 -3.20 10.37
C ILE A 49 29.92 -3.94 11.50
N LYS A 50 29.27 -4.93 12.10
CA LYS A 50 29.81 -5.63 13.27
C LYS A 50 30.97 -6.58 12.93
N TYR A 51 30.92 -7.24 11.78
CA TYR A 51 31.84 -8.34 11.47
C TYR A 51 32.91 -7.96 10.42
N ASN A 52 32.66 -6.87 9.64
CA ASN A 52 33.53 -6.40 8.57
C ASN A 52 33.78 -4.89 8.61
N ASP A 53 33.65 -4.25 9.78
CA ASP A 53 33.90 -2.81 9.95
C ASP A 53 33.14 -1.93 8.93
N GLY A 54 31.99 -2.39 8.50
CA GLY A 54 31.12 -1.71 7.54
C GLY A 54 31.57 -1.84 6.08
N VAL A 55 32.51 -2.73 5.75
CA VAL A 55 32.98 -2.94 4.38
C VAL A 55 32.37 -4.21 3.80
N ILE A 56 31.84 -4.14 2.60
CA ILE A 56 31.31 -5.29 1.85
C ILE A 56 32.50 -5.90 1.09
N GLU A 57 32.84 -7.15 1.39
CA GLU A 57 33.91 -7.88 0.74
C GLU A 57 33.35 -9.05 -0.06
N LYS A 58 33.76 -9.12 -1.34
CA LYS A 58 33.43 -10.26 -2.22
C LYS A 58 34.56 -11.29 -2.15
N THR A 59 34.19 -12.54 -1.89
CA THR A 59 35.14 -13.67 -1.83
C THR A 59 34.69 -14.79 -2.76
N ASP A 60 35.56 -15.77 -3.02
CA ASP A 60 35.23 -16.94 -3.84
C ASP A 60 34.71 -18.11 -3.01
N ALA A 61 34.55 -17.91 -1.71
CA ALA A 61 33.96 -18.91 -0.82
C ALA A 61 32.48 -19.15 -1.18
N LYS A 62 31.99 -20.34 -0.88
CA LYS A 62 30.61 -20.75 -1.15
C LYS A 62 30.00 -21.49 0.03
N THR A 63 28.69 -21.32 0.18
CA THR A 63 27.86 -22.15 1.06
C THR A 63 26.91 -23.01 0.23
N GLU A 64 26.38 -24.07 0.82
CA GLU A 64 25.37 -24.91 0.15
C GLU A 64 24.03 -24.18 -0.13
N PHE A 65 23.81 -23.00 0.49
CA PHE A 65 22.59 -22.22 0.38
C PHE A 65 22.64 -21.13 -0.69
N ASP A 66 23.82 -20.86 -1.27
CA ASP A 66 24.06 -19.73 -2.18
C ASP A 66 23.30 -19.89 -3.48
N ASP A 67 23.40 -21.06 -4.12
CA ASP A 67 22.86 -21.29 -5.46
C ASP A 67 21.35 -21.02 -5.49
N GLY A 68 20.61 -21.47 -4.48
CA GLY A 68 19.16 -21.23 -4.40
C GLY A 68 18.77 -19.76 -4.15
N LEU A 69 19.62 -18.97 -3.50
CA LEU A 69 19.42 -17.53 -3.35
C LEU A 69 19.72 -16.80 -4.65
N ILE A 70 20.84 -17.12 -5.30
CA ILE A 70 21.31 -16.50 -6.53
C ILE A 70 20.34 -16.78 -7.69
N GLU A 71 19.90 -18.03 -7.87
CA GLU A 71 18.94 -18.42 -8.89
C GLU A 71 17.61 -17.66 -8.73
N LEU A 72 17.09 -17.59 -7.50
CA LEU A 72 15.89 -16.81 -7.25
C LEU A 72 16.11 -15.32 -7.56
N ALA A 73 17.20 -14.73 -7.07
CA ALA A 73 17.49 -13.31 -7.24
C ALA A 73 17.59 -12.90 -8.73
N THR A 74 18.22 -13.73 -9.55
CA THR A 74 18.40 -13.46 -10.99
C THR A 74 17.13 -13.71 -11.83
N SER A 75 16.26 -14.63 -11.37
CA SER A 75 15.02 -14.98 -12.09
C SER A 75 13.83 -14.08 -11.76
N ILE A 76 13.89 -13.34 -10.63
CA ILE A 76 12.73 -12.63 -10.11
C ILE A 76 12.26 -11.49 -11.01
N ARG A 77 13.18 -10.79 -11.68
CA ARG A 77 12.89 -9.67 -12.58
C ARG A 77 11.86 -10.06 -13.64
N ALA A 78 12.06 -11.19 -14.32
CA ALA A 78 11.15 -11.63 -15.38
C ALA A 78 9.72 -11.87 -14.89
N LYS A 79 9.57 -12.35 -13.63
CA LYS A 79 8.26 -12.52 -12.99
C LYS A 79 7.59 -11.18 -12.69
N VAL A 80 8.38 -10.22 -12.20
CA VAL A 80 7.90 -8.85 -11.91
C VAL A 80 7.47 -8.16 -13.21
N GLU A 81 8.29 -8.18 -14.25
CA GLU A 81 7.96 -7.58 -15.55
C GLU A 81 6.67 -8.17 -16.13
N LYS A 82 6.55 -9.49 -16.15
CA LYS A 82 5.34 -10.18 -16.62
C LYS A 82 4.08 -9.76 -15.85
N ALA A 83 4.16 -9.64 -14.53
CA ALA A 83 3.04 -9.17 -13.72
C ALA A 83 2.71 -7.70 -14.00
N MET A 84 3.73 -6.85 -14.20
CA MET A 84 3.55 -5.43 -14.53
C MET A 84 2.91 -5.22 -15.91
N GLU A 85 3.24 -6.04 -16.92
CA GLU A 85 2.64 -5.98 -18.24
C GLU A 85 1.11 -6.17 -18.22
N THR A 86 0.60 -6.90 -17.23
CA THR A 86 -0.81 -7.18 -17.04
C THR A 86 -1.45 -6.41 -15.88
N TYR A 87 -0.76 -5.39 -15.36
CA TYR A 87 -1.20 -4.56 -14.22
C TYR A 87 -1.46 -5.35 -12.92
N GLN A 88 -0.83 -6.52 -12.76
CA GLN A 88 -0.93 -7.34 -11.56
C GLN A 88 0.09 -6.88 -10.51
N PHE A 89 -0.13 -5.68 -9.95
CA PHE A 89 0.82 -5.05 -9.01
C PHE A 89 1.02 -5.89 -7.73
N SER A 90 -0.05 -6.52 -7.24
CA SER A 90 0.02 -7.40 -6.07
C SER A 90 0.93 -8.60 -6.32
N ASP A 91 0.86 -9.20 -7.51
CA ASP A 91 1.69 -10.35 -7.89
C ASP A 91 3.15 -9.94 -8.11
N ALA A 92 3.38 -8.76 -8.70
CA ALA A 92 4.72 -8.19 -8.83
C ALA A 92 5.38 -8.00 -7.45
N LEU A 93 4.66 -7.40 -6.50
CA LEU A 93 5.13 -7.23 -5.13
C LEU A 93 5.33 -8.57 -4.41
N GLU A 94 4.40 -9.53 -4.56
CA GLU A 94 4.58 -10.87 -3.99
C GLU A 94 5.83 -11.56 -4.52
N ALA A 95 6.09 -11.45 -5.82
CA ALA A 95 7.30 -11.98 -6.42
C ALA A 95 8.56 -11.39 -5.76
N ILE A 96 8.63 -10.05 -5.60
CA ILE A 96 9.76 -9.39 -4.92
C ILE A 96 9.88 -9.86 -3.47
N TRP A 97 8.76 -9.99 -2.74
CA TRP A 97 8.77 -10.45 -1.36
C TRP A 97 9.21 -11.90 -1.20
N THR A 98 9.10 -12.71 -2.25
CA THR A 98 9.70 -14.06 -2.26
C THR A 98 11.21 -13.99 -2.07
N LEU A 99 11.89 -13.02 -2.74
CA LEU A 99 13.33 -12.82 -2.55
C LEU A 99 13.66 -12.25 -1.16
N VAL A 100 12.86 -11.32 -0.66
CA VAL A 100 13.03 -10.76 0.70
C VAL A 100 12.95 -11.87 1.75
N ARG A 101 11.92 -12.72 1.69
CA ARG A 101 11.76 -13.87 2.60
C ARG A 101 12.86 -14.90 2.43
N ARG A 102 13.33 -15.15 1.20
CA ARG A 102 14.48 -16.02 0.95
C ARG A 102 15.76 -15.48 1.58
N GLY A 103 15.98 -14.15 1.50
CA GLY A 103 17.11 -13.50 2.19
C GLY A 103 17.05 -13.67 3.70
N ASN A 104 15.90 -13.46 4.33
CA ASN A 104 15.75 -13.72 5.78
C ASN A 104 16.02 -15.18 6.13
N LYS A 105 15.49 -16.12 5.34
CA LYS A 105 15.75 -17.56 5.53
C LYS A 105 17.23 -17.89 5.36
N TYR A 106 17.90 -17.29 4.37
CA TYR A 106 19.34 -17.48 4.13
C TYR A 106 20.19 -17.03 5.33
N VAL A 107 19.82 -15.93 6.00
CA VAL A 107 20.48 -15.53 7.25
C VAL A 107 20.34 -16.61 8.33
N ASP A 108 19.18 -17.24 8.46
CA ASP A 108 18.93 -18.26 9.48
C ASP A 108 19.60 -19.60 9.15
N GLU A 109 19.74 -19.96 7.87
CA GLU A 109 20.42 -21.14 7.38
C GLU A 109 21.95 -21.03 7.52
N THR A 110 22.52 -19.89 7.13
CA THR A 110 23.98 -19.67 7.15
C THR A 110 24.54 -19.27 8.51
N THR A 111 23.67 -18.85 9.43
CA THR A 111 24.04 -18.48 10.81
C THR A 111 25.30 -17.62 10.92
N PRO A 112 25.36 -16.40 10.33
CA PRO A 112 26.59 -15.59 10.24
C PRO A 112 27.26 -15.30 11.60
N TRP A 113 26.47 -15.27 12.67
CA TRP A 113 26.96 -15.08 14.04
C TRP A 113 27.75 -16.28 14.59
N ILE A 114 27.59 -17.47 13.97
CA ILE A 114 28.41 -18.64 14.26
C ILE A 114 29.69 -18.58 13.43
N LEU A 115 29.60 -18.29 12.13
CA LEU A 115 30.74 -18.12 11.24
C LEU A 115 31.73 -17.08 11.78
N ALA A 116 31.22 -15.97 12.31
CA ALA A 116 32.03 -14.89 12.89
C ALA A 116 32.85 -15.27 14.13
N LYS A 117 32.65 -16.44 14.71
CA LYS A 117 33.45 -16.94 15.87
C LYS A 117 34.68 -17.71 15.43
N ASP A 118 34.81 -18.07 14.18
CA ASP A 118 35.87 -18.90 13.63
C ASP A 118 36.60 -18.13 12.50
N GLU A 119 37.81 -17.69 12.80
CA GLU A 119 38.65 -16.96 11.86
C GLU A 119 38.91 -17.72 10.56
N SER A 120 38.93 -19.06 10.59
CA SER A 120 39.11 -19.89 9.39
C SER A 120 37.93 -19.81 8.43
N LYS A 121 36.77 -19.31 8.89
CA LYS A 121 35.53 -19.15 8.14
C LYS A 121 35.26 -17.71 7.71
N LYS A 122 36.28 -16.86 7.81
CA LYS A 122 36.13 -15.43 7.47
C LYS A 122 35.67 -15.21 6.03
N ASP A 123 36.23 -15.94 5.06
CA ASP A 123 35.83 -15.83 3.67
C ASP A 123 34.38 -16.32 3.42
N GLU A 124 33.96 -17.37 4.13
CA GLU A 124 32.58 -17.86 4.08
C GLU A 124 31.61 -16.83 4.65
N LEU A 125 31.96 -16.20 5.79
CA LEU A 125 31.20 -15.10 6.36
C LEU A 125 31.08 -13.92 5.40
N ASN A 126 32.20 -13.50 4.78
CA ASN A 126 32.22 -12.40 3.83
C ASN A 126 31.33 -12.69 2.63
N ASN A 127 31.38 -13.91 2.08
CA ASN A 127 30.50 -14.35 1.01
C ASN A 127 29.01 -14.26 1.41
N VAL A 128 28.65 -14.74 2.59
CA VAL A 128 27.27 -14.67 3.10
C VAL A 128 26.80 -13.23 3.21
N LEU A 129 27.61 -12.33 3.77
CA LEU A 129 27.26 -10.91 3.91
C LEU A 129 27.17 -10.20 2.55
N TYR A 130 28.06 -10.56 1.61
CA TYR A 130 28.01 -10.08 0.23
C TYR A 130 26.72 -10.50 -0.45
N ASN A 131 26.34 -11.77 -0.39
CA ASN A 131 25.14 -12.31 -1.02
C ASN A 131 23.84 -11.65 -0.49
N LEU A 132 23.80 -11.35 0.80
CA LEU A 132 22.68 -10.62 1.40
C LEU A 132 22.61 -9.16 0.89
N ALA A 133 23.76 -8.47 0.86
CA ALA A 133 23.83 -7.09 0.36
C ALA A 133 23.46 -7.01 -1.13
N GLU A 134 23.94 -7.97 -1.94
CA GLU A 134 23.62 -8.06 -3.36
C GLU A 134 22.14 -8.36 -3.62
N SER A 135 21.54 -9.26 -2.81
CA SER A 135 20.10 -9.51 -2.88
C SER A 135 19.29 -8.24 -2.55
N LEU A 136 19.72 -7.46 -1.56
CA LEU A 136 19.09 -6.18 -1.23
C LEU A 136 19.30 -5.13 -2.32
N ARG A 137 20.43 -5.14 -3.05
CA ARG A 137 20.61 -4.31 -4.25
C ARG A 137 19.54 -4.62 -5.28
N ILE A 138 19.34 -5.90 -5.61
CA ILE A 138 18.32 -6.34 -6.56
C ILE A 138 16.91 -5.96 -6.07
N VAL A 139 16.60 -6.23 -4.82
CA VAL A 139 15.31 -5.81 -4.20
C VAL A 139 15.12 -4.30 -4.35
N SER A 140 16.15 -3.48 -4.08
CA SER A 140 16.06 -2.02 -4.17
C SER A 140 15.76 -1.51 -5.58
N ILE A 141 16.20 -2.23 -6.61
CA ILE A 141 15.87 -1.92 -8.00
C ILE A 141 14.40 -2.22 -8.26
N LEU A 142 13.96 -3.43 -7.93
CA LEU A 142 12.62 -3.93 -8.25
C LEU A 142 11.51 -3.23 -7.49
N ILE A 143 11.76 -2.79 -6.22
CA ILE A 143 10.77 -2.04 -5.45
C ILE A 143 10.73 -0.55 -5.80
N SER A 144 11.68 -0.02 -6.56
CA SER A 144 11.80 1.44 -6.78
C SER A 144 10.56 2.09 -7.40
N PRO A 145 9.78 1.46 -8.30
CA PRO A 145 8.54 2.03 -8.81
C PRO A 145 7.44 2.13 -7.74
N PHE A 146 7.44 1.22 -6.77
CA PHE A 146 6.42 1.10 -5.73
C PHE A 146 6.80 1.89 -4.47
N LEU A 147 8.03 1.72 -4.00
CA LEU A 147 8.57 2.22 -2.73
C LEU A 147 9.81 3.08 -2.98
N THR A 148 9.62 4.21 -3.65
CA THR A 148 10.71 5.06 -4.18
C THR A 148 11.69 5.52 -3.11
N ASN A 149 11.19 5.98 -1.94
CA ASN A 149 12.04 6.48 -0.86
C ASN A 149 12.75 5.33 -0.14
N THR A 150 12.04 4.23 0.07
CA THR A 150 12.60 3.01 0.67
C THR A 150 13.74 2.44 -0.18
N ALA A 151 13.55 2.37 -1.49
CA ALA A 151 14.58 1.91 -2.42
C ALA A 151 15.85 2.80 -2.36
N LYS A 152 15.68 4.12 -2.31
CA LYS A 152 16.79 5.07 -2.16
C LYS A 152 17.52 4.88 -0.84
N GLU A 153 16.78 4.68 0.25
CA GLU A 153 17.36 4.51 1.58
C GLU A 153 18.14 3.19 1.70
N ILE A 154 17.62 2.08 1.14
CA ILE A 154 18.36 0.81 1.08
C ILE A 154 19.69 1.01 0.36
N ARG A 155 19.68 1.66 -0.80
CA ARG A 155 20.90 1.93 -1.58
C ARG A 155 21.89 2.81 -0.83
N ARG A 156 21.40 3.86 -0.19
CA ARG A 156 22.22 4.75 0.64
C ARG A 156 22.90 3.97 1.77
N GLN A 157 22.16 3.10 2.45
CA GLN A 157 22.74 2.29 3.54
C GLN A 157 23.78 1.29 3.03
N LEU A 158 23.60 0.74 1.83
CA LEU A 158 24.55 -0.19 1.20
C LEU A 158 25.75 0.51 0.51
N GLY A 159 25.78 1.85 0.49
CA GLY A 159 26.84 2.58 -0.20
C GLY A 159 26.80 2.43 -1.72
N ILE A 160 25.61 2.20 -2.30
CA ILE A 160 25.43 2.07 -3.75
C ILE A 160 25.23 3.45 -4.34
N GLU A 161 26.19 3.87 -5.16
CA GLU A 161 26.21 5.15 -5.88
C GLU A 161 25.93 4.92 -7.38
N GLY A 162 25.47 5.98 -8.06
CA GLY A 162 25.27 5.98 -9.50
C GLY A 162 23.86 5.67 -9.97
N GLU A 163 23.70 5.64 -11.29
CA GLU A 163 22.45 5.35 -11.96
C GLU A 163 22.15 3.85 -11.88
N ILE A 164 20.91 3.51 -11.61
CA ILE A 164 20.47 2.12 -11.51
C ILE A 164 19.58 1.80 -12.69
N LYS A 165 19.91 0.74 -13.38
CA LYS A 165 19.15 0.22 -14.51
C LYS A 165 18.32 -0.98 -14.07
N LEU A 166 17.15 -1.14 -14.66
CA LEU A 166 16.30 -2.29 -14.38
C LEU A 166 16.96 -3.61 -14.79
N GLU A 167 17.77 -3.55 -15.87
CA GLU A 167 18.54 -4.68 -16.39
C GLU A 167 19.47 -5.29 -15.34
N ASP A 168 20.07 -4.44 -14.49
CA ASP A 168 20.99 -4.85 -13.43
C ASP A 168 20.34 -5.77 -12.38
N ALA A 169 19.01 -5.83 -12.32
CA ALA A 169 18.29 -6.75 -11.45
C ALA A 169 18.31 -8.22 -11.93
N SER A 170 18.76 -8.50 -13.14
CA SER A 170 18.91 -9.87 -13.67
C SER A 170 20.32 -10.44 -13.44
N GLU A 171 21.25 -9.62 -12.99
CA GLU A 171 22.63 -10.00 -12.79
C GLU A 171 22.98 -10.00 -11.31
N PHE A 172 23.66 -11.06 -10.85
CA PHE A 172 24.13 -11.18 -9.48
C PHE A 172 25.64 -10.94 -9.43
N GLY A 173 26.08 -10.21 -8.42
CA GLY A 173 27.51 -9.96 -8.23
C GLY A 173 28.00 -8.61 -8.78
N LEU A 174 27.07 -7.67 -9.03
CA LEU A 174 27.38 -6.32 -9.51
C LEU A 174 27.73 -5.33 -8.38
N LEU A 175 27.39 -5.67 -7.13
CA LEU A 175 27.76 -4.83 -6.01
C LEU A 175 29.29 -4.78 -5.86
N ALA A 176 29.83 -3.57 -5.83
CA ALA A 176 31.27 -3.38 -5.76
C ALA A 176 31.85 -3.91 -4.44
N SER A 177 32.90 -4.74 -4.53
CA SER A 177 33.70 -5.08 -3.36
C SER A 177 34.41 -3.83 -2.83
N GLY A 178 34.44 -3.65 -1.50
CA GLY A 178 34.95 -2.43 -0.87
C GLY A 178 33.90 -1.34 -0.62
N ALA A 179 32.66 -1.55 -1.05
CA ALA A 179 31.56 -0.62 -0.76
C ALA A 179 31.36 -0.48 0.76
N LYS A 180 31.16 0.76 1.24
CA LYS A 180 30.99 1.06 2.66
C LYS A 180 29.52 1.20 3.02
N VAL A 181 29.11 0.35 3.93
CA VAL A 181 27.77 0.38 4.52
C VAL A 181 27.67 1.49 5.56
N THR A 182 26.57 2.22 5.53
CA THR A 182 26.28 3.27 6.52
C THR A 182 25.01 2.90 7.27
N LYS A 183 25.09 2.87 8.60
CA LYS A 183 23.90 2.65 9.43
C LYS A 183 22.92 3.82 9.24
N GLY A 184 21.70 3.50 8.90
CA GLY A 184 20.59 4.45 8.83
C GLY A 184 19.58 4.23 9.94
N ASP A 185 18.53 5.03 9.93
CA ASP A 185 17.35 4.79 10.75
C ASP A 185 16.64 3.52 10.32
N VAL A 186 15.84 2.95 11.23
CA VAL A 186 14.98 1.81 10.91
C VAL A 186 13.98 2.24 9.85
N ILE A 187 14.03 1.59 8.67
CA ILE A 187 13.22 1.99 7.50
C ILE A 187 11.72 1.90 7.83
N PHE A 188 11.31 0.84 8.50
CA PHE A 188 9.94 0.64 8.96
C PHE A 188 9.97 0.18 10.41
N PRO A 189 9.68 1.07 11.36
CA PRO A 189 9.54 0.69 12.76
C PRO A 189 8.30 -0.18 12.95
N ARG A 190 8.41 -1.17 13.82
CA ARG A 190 7.26 -1.98 14.21
C ARG A 190 6.29 -1.14 15.05
N LEU A 191 5.02 -1.15 14.68
CA LEU A 191 3.96 -0.41 15.36
C LEU A 191 3.24 -1.29 16.39
N ASP A 192 2.93 -0.73 17.54
CA ASP A 192 1.89 -1.30 18.43
C ASP A 192 0.52 -0.89 17.87
N ILE A 193 -0.17 -1.88 17.27
CA ILE A 193 -1.43 -1.64 16.57
C ILE A 193 -2.49 -1.05 17.51
N GLN A 194 -2.55 -1.52 18.75
CA GLN A 194 -3.56 -1.08 19.73
C GLN A 194 -3.31 0.36 20.19
N GLU A 195 -2.06 0.71 20.43
CA GLU A 195 -1.70 2.08 20.79
C GLU A 195 -1.91 3.06 19.63
N GLU A 196 -1.50 2.67 18.43
CA GLU A 196 -1.64 3.54 17.25
C GLU A 196 -3.11 3.77 16.86
N ILE A 197 -3.98 2.75 16.96
CA ILE A 197 -5.42 2.93 16.75
C ILE A 197 -5.99 3.92 17.77
N LYS A 198 -5.66 3.75 19.05
CA LYS A 198 -6.13 4.69 20.10
C LYS A 198 -5.68 6.13 19.85
N LYS A 199 -4.43 6.33 19.41
CA LYS A 199 -3.92 7.67 19.07
C LYS A 199 -4.69 8.26 17.88
N LEU A 200 -4.85 7.49 16.80
CA LEU A 200 -5.59 7.93 15.62
C LEU A 200 -7.07 8.26 15.92
N ASP A 201 -7.71 7.48 16.78
CA ASP A 201 -9.11 7.73 17.16
C ASP A 201 -9.23 9.00 18.02
N ALA A 202 -8.26 9.23 18.91
CA ALA A 202 -8.19 10.47 19.70
C ALA A 202 -7.94 11.70 18.80
N GLU A 203 -7.01 11.59 17.83
CA GLU A 203 -6.72 12.66 16.87
C GLU A 203 -7.93 12.95 15.97
N ASN A 204 -8.59 11.92 15.45
CA ASN A 204 -9.79 12.06 14.63
C ASN A 204 -10.92 12.75 15.41
N LYS A 205 -11.11 12.39 16.67
CA LYS A 205 -12.09 13.03 17.55
C LYS A 205 -11.75 14.51 17.78
N ALA A 206 -10.49 14.81 18.10
CA ALA A 206 -10.05 16.20 18.29
C ALA A 206 -10.22 17.03 17.00
N LEU A 207 -9.97 16.44 15.83
CA LEU A 207 -10.16 17.09 14.53
C LEU A 207 -11.65 17.31 14.23
N ALA A 208 -12.52 16.37 14.58
CA ALA A 208 -13.97 16.50 14.43
C ALA A 208 -14.51 17.63 15.32
N ASP A 209 -14.10 17.64 16.60
CA ASP A 209 -14.47 18.69 17.56
C ASP A 209 -14.00 20.09 17.10
N LYS A 210 -12.80 20.17 16.54
CA LYS A 210 -12.29 21.41 15.97
C LYS A 210 -13.12 21.88 14.76
N ARG A 211 -13.41 20.97 13.81
CA ARG A 211 -14.24 21.28 12.65
C ARG A 211 -15.64 21.73 13.03
N GLU A 212 -16.22 21.14 14.07
CA GLU A 212 -17.53 21.55 14.58
C GLU A 212 -17.49 22.98 15.13
N LYS A 213 -16.47 23.31 15.93
CA LYS A 213 -16.26 24.68 16.43
C LYS A 213 -16.04 25.69 15.31
N ASP A 214 -15.18 25.38 14.36
CA ASP A 214 -14.90 26.24 13.20
C ASP A 214 -16.18 26.50 12.37
N LEU A 215 -17.03 25.47 12.23
CA LEU A 215 -18.33 25.56 11.58
C LEU A 215 -19.31 26.44 12.36
N GLU A 216 -19.38 26.28 13.67
CA GLU A 216 -20.22 27.13 14.55
C GLU A 216 -19.80 28.59 14.49
N GLU A 217 -18.49 28.88 14.53
CA GLU A 217 -17.98 30.24 14.37
C GLU A 217 -18.29 30.82 13.02
N TRP A 218 -18.17 30.03 11.94
CA TRP A 218 -18.51 30.46 10.59
C TRP A 218 -20.01 30.79 10.46
N ILE A 219 -20.91 29.93 11.00
CA ILE A 219 -22.36 30.15 11.01
C ILE A 219 -22.69 31.42 11.79
N ALA A 220 -22.08 31.64 12.95
CA ALA A 220 -22.28 32.83 13.76
C ALA A 220 -21.86 34.11 13.02
N LYS A 221 -20.74 34.09 12.30
CA LYS A 221 -20.26 35.23 11.46
C LYS A 221 -21.09 35.48 10.22
N ALA A 222 -21.64 34.42 9.63
CA ALA A 222 -22.47 34.50 8.43
C ALA A 222 -23.92 34.88 8.70
N GLY A 223 -24.33 35.08 9.95
CA GLY A 223 -25.72 35.44 10.34
C GLY A 223 -26.73 34.32 10.03
N GLY A 224 -26.27 33.10 9.78
CA GLY A 224 -27.08 31.94 9.48
C GLY A 224 -27.58 31.22 10.73
N LYS A 225 -28.81 30.70 10.71
CA LYS A 225 -29.25 29.70 11.69
C LYS A 225 -28.57 28.38 11.39
N LYS A 226 -28.03 27.71 12.43
CA LYS A 226 -27.56 26.32 12.33
C LYS A 226 -28.68 25.50 11.66
N PRO A 227 -28.41 24.78 10.55
CA PRO A 227 -29.36 23.79 10.10
C PRO A 227 -29.62 22.85 11.28
N GLU A 228 -30.89 22.70 11.68
CA GLU A 228 -31.22 21.70 12.65
C GLU A 228 -30.70 20.36 12.11
N ALA A 229 -29.56 19.93 12.61
CA ALA A 229 -29.10 18.58 12.40
C ALA A 229 -30.21 17.70 13.00
N LYS A 230 -31.08 17.14 12.15
CA LYS A 230 -31.75 15.92 12.56
C LYS A 230 -30.62 15.04 13.10
N LYS A 231 -30.66 14.76 14.41
CA LYS A 231 -29.82 13.74 15.01
C LYS A 231 -29.99 12.54 14.09
N VAL A 232 -29.00 12.31 13.23
CA VAL A 232 -28.73 10.97 12.79
C VAL A 232 -28.32 10.31 14.11
N GLU A 233 -29.23 9.59 14.73
CA GLU A 233 -28.89 8.66 15.78
C GLU A 233 -27.66 7.95 15.23
N GLU A 234 -26.55 8.05 15.96
CA GLU A 234 -25.43 7.17 15.73
C GLU A 234 -26.06 5.77 15.73
N ALA A 235 -26.28 5.24 14.54
CA ALA A 235 -26.53 3.84 14.42
C ALA A 235 -25.30 3.23 15.10
N LYS A 236 -25.49 2.73 16.32
CA LYS A 236 -24.56 1.76 16.88
C LYS A 236 -24.25 0.85 15.70
N GLU A 237 -22.96 0.70 15.37
CA GLU A 237 -22.53 -0.41 14.56
C GLU A 237 -22.94 -1.69 15.31
N ASP A 238 -24.21 -1.99 15.24
CA ASP A 238 -24.63 -3.36 15.30
C ASP A 238 -23.89 -4.01 14.12
N GLU A 239 -23.08 -4.98 14.42
CA GLU A 239 -22.51 -5.88 13.43
C GLU A 239 -23.68 -6.31 12.55
N ALA A 240 -23.90 -5.54 11.47
CA ALA A 240 -24.97 -5.84 10.54
C ALA A 240 -24.60 -7.21 9.95
N ALA A 241 -25.41 -8.18 10.26
CA ALA A 241 -25.25 -9.52 9.72
C ALA A 241 -25.07 -9.37 8.20
N PRO A 242 -24.15 -10.09 7.58
CA PRO A 242 -23.87 -9.94 6.16
C PRO A 242 -25.19 -10.12 5.40
N ILE A 243 -25.51 -9.12 4.54
CA ILE A 243 -26.70 -9.14 3.71
C ILE A 243 -26.63 -10.37 2.82
N THR A 244 -27.62 -11.25 2.94
CA THR A 244 -27.69 -12.45 2.11
C THR A 244 -28.20 -12.11 0.72
N ILE A 245 -28.01 -13.02 -0.26
CA ILE A 245 -28.54 -12.88 -1.61
C ILE A 245 -30.08 -12.79 -1.61
N ASP A 246 -30.73 -13.43 -0.63
CA ASP A 246 -32.17 -13.38 -0.44
C ASP A 246 -32.64 -12.00 0.09
N ASP A 247 -31.80 -11.33 0.88
CA ASP A 247 -32.07 -9.96 1.32
C ASP A 247 -31.91 -8.97 0.18
N PHE A 248 -30.90 -9.16 -0.68
CA PHE A 248 -30.74 -8.39 -1.91
C PHE A 248 -31.92 -8.62 -2.88
N GLY A 249 -32.44 -9.84 -2.97
CA GLY A 249 -33.64 -10.15 -3.78
C GLY A 249 -34.92 -9.42 -3.33
N LYS A 250 -34.95 -8.90 -2.11
CA LYS A 250 -36.08 -8.08 -1.60
C LYS A 250 -35.99 -6.62 -2.04
N VAL A 251 -34.82 -6.16 -2.53
CA VAL A 251 -34.62 -4.81 -3.01
C VAL A 251 -35.29 -4.65 -4.38
N LYS A 252 -36.29 -3.82 -4.45
CA LYS A 252 -37.00 -3.51 -5.71
C LYS A 252 -36.34 -2.33 -6.39
N ILE A 253 -35.51 -2.61 -7.39
CA ILE A 253 -34.95 -1.59 -8.27
C ILE A 253 -35.97 -1.29 -9.35
N LYS A 254 -36.32 0.00 -9.53
CA LYS A 254 -37.23 0.47 -10.56
C LYS A 254 -36.54 1.47 -11.47
N VAL A 255 -36.76 1.40 -12.74
CA VAL A 255 -36.33 2.39 -13.71
C VAL A 255 -37.33 3.55 -13.71
N ALA A 256 -36.83 4.76 -13.75
CA ALA A 256 -37.61 5.97 -13.78
C ALA A 256 -37.28 6.79 -15.04
N LEU A 257 -38.33 7.38 -15.66
CA LEU A 257 -38.14 8.39 -16.70
C LEU A 257 -37.93 9.73 -16.03
N VAL A 258 -36.92 10.50 -16.43
CA VAL A 258 -36.72 11.88 -16.01
C VAL A 258 -37.61 12.76 -16.87
N GLU A 259 -38.67 13.31 -16.29
CA GLU A 259 -39.60 14.22 -16.99
C GLU A 259 -39.06 15.65 -17.07
N SER A 260 -38.41 16.14 -16.01
CA SER A 260 -37.73 17.45 -16.02
C SER A 260 -36.58 17.50 -15.00
N VAL A 261 -35.62 18.38 -15.27
CA VAL A 261 -34.48 18.69 -14.41
C VAL A 261 -34.42 20.19 -14.16
N GLU A 262 -34.50 20.58 -12.90
CA GLU A 262 -34.46 21.97 -12.48
C GLU A 262 -33.31 22.24 -11.53
N ASP A 263 -32.80 23.47 -11.47
CA ASP A 263 -31.85 23.85 -10.45
C ASP A 263 -32.55 23.95 -9.10
N HIS A 264 -31.89 23.48 -8.06
CA HIS A 264 -32.44 23.63 -6.71
C HIS A 264 -32.40 25.09 -6.30
N PRO A 265 -33.54 25.70 -5.81
CA PRO A 265 -33.65 27.12 -5.60
C PRO A 265 -32.69 27.69 -4.55
N ASN A 266 -32.17 26.87 -3.65
CA ASN A 266 -31.33 27.28 -2.53
C ASN A 266 -30.00 26.52 -2.47
N ALA A 267 -29.56 25.80 -3.54
CA ALA A 267 -28.32 25.03 -3.53
C ALA A 267 -27.75 24.90 -4.95
N ASP A 268 -26.64 25.55 -5.21
CA ASP A 268 -26.01 25.64 -6.53
C ASP A 268 -25.51 24.31 -7.10
N ARG A 269 -25.33 23.29 -6.26
CA ARG A 269 -24.78 21.97 -6.62
C ARG A 269 -25.83 20.90 -6.80
N LEU A 270 -27.11 21.20 -6.58
CA LEU A 270 -28.19 20.24 -6.60
C LEU A 270 -29.11 20.44 -7.78
N TYR A 271 -29.60 19.31 -8.32
CA TYR A 271 -30.75 19.29 -9.22
C TYR A 271 -31.99 18.78 -8.51
N VAL A 272 -33.13 19.30 -8.89
CA VAL A 272 -34.45 18.75 -8.60
C VAL A 272 -34.89 17.96 -9.83
N LEU A 273 -35.09 16.67 -9.68
CA LEU A 273 -35.46 15.76 -10.76
C LEU A 273 -36.93 15.36 -10.59
N ASN A 274 -37.76 15.62 -11.56
CA ASN A 274 -39.12 15.10 -11.62
C ASN A 274 -39.09 13.78 -12.37
N LEU A 275 -39.42 12.69 -11.68
CA LEU A 275 -39.32 11.31 -12.17
C LEU A 275 -40.69 10.69 -12.33
N LYS A 276 -40.87 9.91 -13.41
CA LYS A 276 -42.02 9.04 -13.63
C LYS A 276 -41.58 7.59 -13.53
N ILE A 277 -42.21 6.85 -12.61
CA ILE A 277 -41.96 5.43 -12.34
C ILE A 277 -43.26 4.67 -12.58
N GLY A 278 -43.46 4.20 -13.81
CA GLY A 278 -44.77 3.69 -14.23
C GLY A 278 -45.84 4.79 -14.18
N ASP A 279 -46.86 4.65 -13.35
CA ASP A 279 -47.92 5.65 -13.16
C ASP A 279 -47.66 6.62 -11.98
N GLU A 280 -46.60 6.40 -11.22
CA GLU A 280 -46.23 7.20 -10.06
C GLU A 280 -45.24 8.30 -10.45
N ARG A 281 -45.47 9.52 -9.95
CA ARG A 281 -44.54 10.64 -10.09
C ARG A 281 -43.85 10.89 -8.76
N ARG A 282 -42.51 11.08 -8.82
CA ARG A 282 -41.69 11.43 -7.66
C ARG A 282 -40.75 12.56 -7.96
N VAL A 283 -40.53 13.39 -6.97
CA VAL A 283 -39.54 14.48 -7.02
C VAL A 283 -38.37 14.04 -6.12
N ILE A 284 -37.16 14.03 -6.67
CA ILE A 284 -35.93 13.79 -5.92
C ILE A 284 -34.96 14.91 -6.08
N VAL A 285 -34.12 15.13 -5.07
CA VAL A 285 -33.01 16.08 -5.10
C VAL A 285 -31.71 15.31 -5.14
N SER A 286 -30.83 15.62 -6.09
CA SER A 286 -29.60 14.87 -6.30
C SER A 286 -28.40 15.78 -6.53
N ASN A 287 -27.22 15.38 -6.01
CA ASN A 287 -25.97 16.10 -6.17
C ASN A 287 -25.18 15.55 -7.38
N ILE A 288 -25.81 15.52 -8.54
CA ILE A 288 -25.19 15.04 -9.79
C ILE A 288 -24.85 16.17 -10.76
N LYS A 289 -25.08 17.42 -10.38
CA LYS A 289 -24.87 18.60 -11.21
C LYS A 289 -23.40 18.78 -11.65
N SER A 290 -22.44 18.28 -10.87
CA SER A 290 -21.03 18.31 -11.24
C SER A 290 -20.62 17.26 -12.28
N HIS A 291 -21.50 16.29 -12.56
CA HIS A 291 -21.20 15.13 -13.43
C HIS A 291 -22.06 15.09 -14.69
N TYR A 292 -23.26 15.70 -14.66
CA TYR A 292 -24.23 15.65 -15.76
C TYR A 292 -24.87 17.01 -15.97
N THR A 293 -25.06 17.37 -17.22
CA THR A 293 -25.87 18.56 -17.63
C THR A 293 -27.36 18.22 -17.59
N LYS A 294 -28.23 19.26 -17.61
CA LYS A 294 -29.69 19.06 -17.66
C LYS A 294 -30.13 18.33 -18.94
N GLU A 295 -29.45 18.64 -20.03
CA GLU A 295 -29.71 18.08 -21.35
C GLU A 295 -29.38 16.58 -21.36
N GLU A 296 -28.24 16.21 -20.81
CA GLU A 296 -27.86 14.80 -20.71
C GLU A 296 -28.82 13.98 -19.86
N LEU A 297 -29.29 14.54 -18.74
CA LEU A 297 -30.22 13.85 -17.84
C LEU A 297 -31.63 13.71 -18.44
N SER A 298 -32.06 14.68 -19.28
CA SER A 298 -33.35 14.61 -19.93
C SER A 298 -33.38 13.69 -21.15
N LEU A 299 -32.21 13.31 -21.68
CA LEU A 299 -32.05 12.44 -22.86
C LEU A 299 -31.79 10.98 -22.49
N ILE A 300 -31.70 10.61 -21.20
CA ILE A 300 -31.52 9.21 -20.79
C ILE A 300 -32.82 8.45 -21.06
N HIS A 301 -33.00 8.05 -22.31
CA HIS A 301 -33.84 6.93 -22.67
C HIS A 301 -33.03 5.64 -22.39
N ILE A 302 -33.27 5.03 -21.25
CA ILE A 302 -32.76 3.67 -21.04
C ILE A 302 -33.58 2.79 -21.97
N SER A 303 -32.97 2.41 -23.11
CA SER A 303 -33.53 1.39 -23.98
C SER A 303 -33.66 0.09 -23.18
N GLU A 304 -34.84 -0.46 -23.13
CA GLU A 304 -35.09 -1.81 -22.56
C GLU A 304 -34.10 -2.80 -23.18
N PRO A 305 -33.49 -3.68 -22.37
CA PRO A 305 -32.75 -4.81 -22.92
C PRO A 305 -33.78 -5.68 -23.66
N THR A 306 -33.72 -5.66 -24.98
CA THR A 306 -34.40 -6.64 -25.83
C THR A 306 -33.91 -8.04 -25.46
N ARG A 307 -34.83 -8.96 -25.26
CA ARG A 307 -34.76 -10.37 -24.87
C ARG A 307 -33.58 -11.15 -25.41
#